data_309d9a484f503e3d7dd428b8c1acc1c2
#
_entry.id   309d9a484f503e3d7dd428b8c1acc1c2
#
_cell.length_a   1.000
_cell.length_b   1.000
_cell.length_c   1.000
_cell.angle_alpha   90.00
_cell.angle_beta   90.00
_cell.angle_gamma   90.00
#
_symmetry.space_group_name_H-M   'P 1'
#
loop_
_entity.id
_entity.type
_entity.pdbx_description
1 polymer ?
#
loop_
_entity_poly.entity_id
_entity_poly.type
_entity_poly.pdbx_seq_one_letter_code
_entity_poly.pdbx_strand_id
1 'polypeptide(L)' 'MSISKTRQKLVDVARQLFAKNGLENTTMNDIAVQSGKGRRTLYTYFKSKEEVYHAVIASELELLSDKLDEVAMRKIR' A
#
# COMPACT_ATOMS: atom_id res chain seq x y z
N MET A 1 10.74 -12.21 -5.80
CA MET A 1 10.92 -11.67 -6.04
C MET A 1 10.60 -10.78 -6.82
N SER A 2 9.86 -10.55 -7.22
CA SER A 2 9.59 -9.69 -8.24
C SER A 2 8.84 -8.46 -7.87
N ILE A 3 8.77 -8.11 -6.64
CA ILE A 3 8.10 -6.91 -6.24
C ILE A 3 8.94 -5.71 -6.61
N SER A 4 8.34 -4.77 -7.31
CA SER A 4 9.03 -3.56 -7.72
C SER A 4 9.37 -2.72 -6.50
N LYS A 5 10.59 -2.26 -6.44
CA LYS A 5 10.99 -1.39 -5.35
C LYS A 5 10.23 -0.07 -5.41
N THR A 6 9.96 0.41 -6.60
CA THR A 6 9.21 1.64 -6.77
C THR A 6 7.79 1.48 -6.25
N ARG A 7 7.14 0.37 -6.60
CA ARG A 7 5.81 0.13 -6.12
C ARG A 7 5.78 0.02 -4.59
N GLN A 8 6.76 -0.68 -4.05
CA GLN A 8 6.83 -0.83 -2.60
C GLN A 8 7.03 0.52 -1.92
N LYS A 9 7.87 1.36 -2.51
CA LYS A 9 8.09 2.69 -1.97
C LYS A 9 6.79 3.49 -1.95
N LEU A 10 6.03 3.41 -3.03
CA LEU A 10 4.77 4.13 -3.12
C LEU A 10 3.80 3.64 -2.06
N VAL A 11 3.73 2.33 -1.88
CA VAL A 11 2.83 1.76 -0.88
C VAL A 11 3.26 2.16 0.53
N ASP A 12 4.56 2.13 0.80
CA ASP A 12 5.05 2.51 2.12
C ASP A 12 4.74 3.95 2.45
N VAL A 13 4.98 4.83 1.48
CA VAL A 13 4.71 6.25 1.67
C VAL A 13 3.22 6.48 1.88
N ALA A 14 2.40 5.82 1.06
CA ALA A 14 0.96 5.98 1.18
C ALA A 14 0.48 5.49 2.55
N ARG A 15 1.00 4.38 3.00
CA ARG A 15 0.60 3.86 4.29
C ARG A 15 0.90 4.86 5.40
N GLN A 16 2.07 5.48 5.35
CA GLN A 16 2.43 6.46 6.36
C GLN A 16 1.52 7.68 6.30
N LEU A 17 1.21 8.13 5.10
CA LEU A 17 0.35 9.29 4.94
C LEU A 17 -1.07 9.00 5.39
N PHE A 18 -1.58 7.82 5.04
CA PHE A 18 -2.92 7.45 5.47
C PHE A 18 -3.00 7.34 6.99
N ALA A 19 -1.95 6.82 7.60
CA ALA A 19 -1.93 6.72 9.06
C ALA A 19 -1.83 8.07 9.72
N LYS A 20 -1.12 8.98 9.10
CA LYS A 20 -0.90 10.29 9.70
C LYS A 20 -2.07 11.24 9.45
N ASN A 21 -2.54 11.29 8.23
CA ASN A 21 -3.55 12.26 7.82
C ASN A 21 -4.93 11.68 7.59
N GLY A 22 -5.02 10.38 7.45
CA GLY A 22 -6.27 9.74 7.08
C GLY A 22 -6.41 9.63 5.58
N LEU A 23 -7.22 8.67 5.16
CA LEU A 23 -7.41 8.42 3.73
C LEU A 23 -7.99 9.64 3.02
N GLU A 24 -8.97 10.27 3.64
CA GLU A 24 -9.65 11.37 2.97
C GLU A 24 -8.77 12.60 2.85
N ASN A 25 -7.83 12.77 3.74
CA ASN A 25 -6.96 13.95 3.72
C ASN A 25 -5.67 13.72 2.97
N THR A 26 -5.48 12.57 2.40
CA THR A 26 -4.31 12.24 1.62
C THR A 26 -4.69 12.22 0.14
N THR A 27 -3.90 12.87 -0.69
CA THR A 27 -4.18 12.91 -2.12
C THR A 27 -3.12 12.15 -2.87
N MET A 28 -3.42 11.83 -4.13
CA MET A 28 -2.42 11.20 -4.99
C MET A 28 -1.19 12.07 -5.11
N ASN A 29 -1.39 13.37 -5.17
CA ASN A 29 -0.26 14.29 -5.25
C ASN A 29 0.62 14.20 -4.01
N ASP A 30 0.00 14.07 -2.84
CA ASP A 30 0.76 13.93 -1.61
C ASP A 30 1.66 12.70 -1.66
N ILE A 31 1.11 11.61 -2.15
CA ILE A 31 1.87 10.37 -2.24
C ILE A 31 3.03 10.53 -3.21
N ALA A 32 2.77 11.14 -4.35
CA ALA A 32 3.81 11.33 -5.34
C ALA A 32 4.94 12.19 -4.80
N VAL A 33 4.58 13.30 -4.15
CA VAL A 33 5.57 14.21 -3.62
C VAL A 33 6.40 13.54 -2.54
N GLN A 34 5.74 12.89 -1.60
CA GLN A 34 6.44 12.28 -0.49
C GLN A 34 7.33 11.12 -0.92
N SER A 35 6.93 10.40 -1.95
CA SER A 35 7.71 9.29 -2.43
C SER A 35 8.88 9.74 -3.29
N GLY A 36 8.83 10.97 -3.80
CA GLY A 36 9.85 11.47 -4.69
C GLY A 36 9.79 10.86 -6.07
N LYS A 37 8.71 10.17 -6.39
CA LYS A 37 8.63 9.45 -7.66
C LYS A 37 7.89 10.19 -8.76
N GLY A 38 7.10 11.18 -8.41
CA GLY A 38 6.36 11.91 -9.41
C GLY A 38 5.01 11.26 -9.69
N ARG A 39 4.09 12.08 -10.19
CA ARG A 39 2.72 11.62 -10.41
C ARG A 39 2.62 10.62 -11.54
N ARG A 40 3.41 10.81 -12.58
CA ARG A 40 3.35 9.87 -13.69
C ARG A 40 3.70 8.47 -13.25
N THR A 41 4.76 8.34 -12.45
CA THR A 41 5.15 7.03 -11.95
C THR A 41 4.07 6.45 -11.06
N LEU A 42 3.51 7.28 -10.20
CA LEU A 42 2.45 6.81 -9.30
C LEU A 42 1.27 6.28 -10.10
N TYR A 43 0.84 7.02 -11.12
CA TYR A 43 -0.32 6.61 -11.90
C TYR A 43 -0.02 5.41 -12.80
N THR A 44 1.24 5.11 -13.01
CA THR A 44 1.60 3.89 -13.71
C THR A 44 1.23 2.65 -12.89
N TYR A 45 1.38 2.76 -11.59
CA TYR A 45 1.10 1.64 -10.69
C TYR A 45 -0.31 1.67 -10.12
N PHE A 46 -0.83 2.84 -9.85
CA PHE A 46 -2.13 2.98 -9.20
C PHE A 46 -2.93 4.06 -9.90
N LYS A 47 -4.14 3.75 -10.28
CA LYS A 47 -4.95 4.70 -11.00
C LYS A 47 -5.70 5.67 -10.11
N SER A 48 -5.91 5.29 -8.86
CA SER A 48 -6.67 6.13 -7.95
C SER A 48 -6.17 5.93 -6.54
N LYS A 49 -6.60 6.81 -5.66
CA LYS A 49 -6.25 6.71 -4.26
C LYS A 49 -6.80 5.41 -3.66
N GLU A 50 -7.96 5.01 -4.12
CA GLU A 50 -8.55 3.77 -3.62
C GLU A 50 -7.70 2.57 -3.97
N GLU A 51 -7.10 2.56 -5.15
CA GLU A 51 -6.23 1.46 -5.51
C GLU A 51 -5.00 1.43 -4.62
N VAL A 52 -4.47 2.60 -4.32
CA VAL A 52 -3.33 2.69 -3.42
C VAL A 52 -3.72 2.18 -2.04
N TYR A 53 -4.90 2.57 -1.58
CA TYR A 53 -5.38 2.16 -0.27
C TYR A 53 -5.53 0.65 -0.20
N HIS A 54 -6.09 0.05 -1.26
CA HIS A 54 -6.22 -1.40 -1.29
C HIS A 54 -4.86 -2.08 -1.25
N ALA A 55 -3.87 -1.50 -1.93
CA ALA A 55 -2.53 -2.07 -1.90
C ALA A 55 -1.92 -1.97 -0.51
N VAL A 56 -2.18 -0.88 0.19
CA VAL A 56 -1.68 -0.72 1.54
C VAL A 56 -2.29 -1.77 2.45
N ILE A 57 -3.58 -1.96 2.35
CA ILE A 57 -4.26 -2.95 3.17
C ILE A 57 -3.77 -4.35 2.84
N ALA A 58 -3.63 -4.66 1.57
CA ALA A 58 -3.17 -5.96 1.17
C ALA A 58 -1.76 -6.23 1.70
N SER A 59 -0.92 -5.20 1.68
CA SER A 59 0.43 -5.34 2.17
C SER A 59 0.43 -5.65 3.66
N GLU A 60 -0.42 -4.97 4.41
CA GLU A 60 -0.48 -5.21 5.85
C GLU A 60 -1.06 -6.58 6.15
N LEU A 61 -2.03 -7.00 5.38
CA LEU A 61 -2.61 -8.30 5.58
C LEU A 61 -1.61 -9.40 5.28
N GLU A 62 -0.77 -9.18 4.29
CA GLU A 62 0.25 -10.17 3.97
C GLU A 62 1.23 -10.33 5.11
N LEU A 63 1.60 -9.23 5.74
CA LEU A 63 2.51 -9.30 6.86
C LEU A 63 1.90 -10.06 8.01
N LEU A 64 0.61 -9.87 8.23
CA LEU A 64 -0.06 -10.56 9.30
C LEU A 64 -0.31 -12.00 8.95
N SER A 65 -0.64 -12.27 7.70
CA SER A 65 -1.04 -13.61 7.34
C SER A 65 0.11 -14.59 7.33
N ASP A 66 1.34 -14.11 7.33
CA ASP A 66 2.45 -15.03 7.45
C ASP A 66 2.30 -15.88 8.69
N LYS A 67 1.80 -15.30 9.75
CA LYS A 67 1.60 -16.04 10.96
C LYS A 67 0.19 -16.55 11.08
N LEU A 68 -0.76 -15.71 10.74
CA LEU A 68 -2.15 -16.08 10.87
C LEU A 68 -2.57 -17.16 9.89
N ASP A 69 -1.89 -17.20 8.76
CA ASP A 69 -2.23 -18.17 7.78
C ASP A 69 -2.15 -19.57 8.31
N GLU A 70 -1.12 -19.87 9.02
CA GLU A 70 -0.97 -21.19 9.57
C GLU A 70 -2.09 -21.54 10.51
N VAL A 71 -2.43 -20.61 11.36
CA VAL A 71 -3.47 -20.84 12.34
C VAL A 71 -4.83 -20.85 11.70
N ALA A 72 -5.08 -19.87 10.86
CA ALA A 72 -6.39 -19.73 10.25
C ALA A 72 -6.73 -20.90 9.37
N MET A 73 -5.77 -21.36 8.62
CA MET A 73 -6.05 -22.47 7.73
C MET A 73 -6.41 -23.72 8.47
N ARG A 74 -5.77 -23.94 9.58
CA ARG A 74 -6.10 -25.11 10.35
C ARG A 74 -7.46 -24.99 10.96
N LYS A 75 -7.81 -23.79 11.41
CA LYS A 75 -9.10 -23.64 12.01
C LYS A 75 -10.22 -23.73 11.03
N ILE A 76 -10.05 -23.19 9.90
CA ILE A 76 -11.10 -23.18 8.92
C ILE A 76 -11.39 -24.56 8.44
N ARG A 77 -10.38 -25.42 8.47
CA ARG A 77 -10.66 -26.73 8.06
C ARG A 77 -11.16 -27.54 9.14
#